data_ab1cc330876b7973eac743f28e156a2a
#
_entry.id   ab1cc330876b7973eac743f28e156a2a
#
_cell.length_a   1.000
_cell.length_b   1.000
_cell.length_c   1.000
_cell.angle_alpha   90.00
_cell.angle_beta   90.00
_cell.angle_gamma   90.00
#
_symmetry.space_group_name_H-M   'P 1'
#
loop_
_entity.id
_entity.type
_entity.pdbx_description
1 polymer ?
#
loop_
_entity_poly.entity_id
_entity_poly.type
_entity_poly.pdbx_seq_one_letter_code
_entity_poly.pdbx_strand_id
1 'polypeptide(L)'
;ARRRARRRELEPKSLRHRRLVPLTAGDGDGGQRSAGDGDDRLWSNVERGDDGLRRRAGSLGASVALVAGTTLGAGMLALPLVLRDAGFVPSTVVIVACWVFFAATGLCVLEVNLGTMCELGRGGGVSVNAMCRRTLGDAGVNAATASFAFIHYALLVAYVQKVGELAVEIWPQVPGGANAASVAYATAMSTFLYLASPAKIERFNSALFAGVVGTFVPLLLLAARSETTSVDNLLAVSDWSAAPATIPIVAVAFVYHQVVPVVATSLEGDRKRATTAVLAGTAIPALMFILWDAAVLGSVDAGAIDVDPIGALQASSPLTAALVRGFEFFAVSTSFLGFGWGLADFLADGMKTTDIHDPRPWALALVP
;
A
#
# COMPACT_ATOMS: atom_id res chain seq x y z
N ALA A 1 -36.09 -15.36 -55.88
CA ALA A 1 -34.73 -14.83 -56.09
C ALA A 1 -34.32 -13.68 -55.10
N ARG A 2 -35.22 -13.23 -54.20
CA ARG A 2 -34.91 -12.14 -53.26
C ARG A 2 -34.68 -12.58 -51.80
N ARG A 3 -34.54 -13.87 -51.50
CA ARG A 3 -34.29 -14.39 -50.13
C ARG A 3 -32.89 -15.01 -49.91
N ARG A 4 -32.02 -15.00 -50.91
CA ARG A 4 -30.61 -15.52 -50.79
C ARG A 4 -29.53 -14.46 -50.60
N ALA A 5 -29.85 -13.18 -50.64
CA ALA A 5 -28.88 -12.07 -50.54
C ALA A 5 -28.66 -11.50 -49.14
N ARG A 6 -29.40 -11.94 -48.09
CA ARG A 6 -29.27 -11.42 -46.73
C ARG A 6 -28.55 -12.35 -45.70
N ARG A 7 -27.89 -13.40 -46.19
CA ARG A 7 -27.16 -14.34 -45.32
C ARG A 7 -25.64 -14.31 -45.45
N ARG A 8 -25.07 -13.29 -46.09
CA ARG A 8 -23.62 -13.15 -46.31
C ARG A 8 -22.95 -12.02 -45.53
N GLU A 9 -23.61 -11.35 -44.59
CA GLU A 9 -23.03 -10.21 -43.87
C GLU A 9 -22.81 -10.45 -42.37
N LEU A 10 -22.87 -11.67 -41.88
CA LEU A 10 -22.57 -12.01 -40.46
C LEU A 10 -21.61 -13.21 -40.36
N GLU A 11 -20.52 -13.18 -41.12
CA GLU A 11 -19.36 -14.02 -40.75
C GLU A 11 -18.39 -13.17 -39.93
N PRO A 12 -18.03 -13.60 -38.71
CA PRO A 12 -17.01 -12.92 -37.95
C PRO A 12 -15.68 -13.06 -38.70
N LYS A 13 -15.02 -11.92 -38.94
CA LYS A 13 -13.67 -11.87 -39.51
C LYS A 13 -12.76 -12.75 -38.63
N SER A 14 -12.37 -13.89 -39.21
CA SER A 14 -11.41 -14.83 -38.62
C SER A 14 -10.18 -14.06 -38.15
N LEU A 15 -9.84 -14.19 -36.86
CA LEU A 15 -8.57 -13.87 -36.28
C LEU A 15 -7.46 -14.51 -37.15
N ARG A 16 -6.83 -13.70 -38.01
CA ARG A 16 -5.58 -14.13 -38.65
C ARG A 16 -4.56 -14.36 -37.56
N HIS A 17 -4.22 -15.61 -37.33
CA HIS A 17 -3.03 -15.99 -36.61
C HIS A 17 -1.85 -15.24 -37.21
N ARG A 18 -1.39 -14.19 -36.53
CA ARG A 18 -0.03 -13.68 -36.76
C ARG A 18 0.91 -14.81 -36.36
N ARG A 19 1.50 -15.46 -37.35
CA ARG A 19 2.64 -16.37 -37.16
C ARG A 19 3.67 -15.59 -36.36
N LEU A 20 4.05 -16.13 -35.20
CA LEU A 20 5.27 -15.74 -34.51
C LEU A 20 6.41 -15.95 -35.51
N VAL A 21 7.03 -14.88 -35.94
CA VAL A 21 8.26 -14.91 -36.73
C VAL A 21 9.35 -15.35 -35.75
N PRO A 22 10.07 -16.44 -36.03
CA PRO A 22 11.25 -16.77 -35.23
C PRO A 22 12.26 -15.65 -35.44
N LEU A 23 12.81 -15.10 -34.38
CA LEU A 23 13.98 -14.22 -34.42
C LEU A 23 15.17 -15.06 -34.91
N THR A 24 15.40 -15.05 -36.22
CA THR A 24 16.66 -15.51 -36.79
C THR A 24 17.72 -14.49 -36.43
N ALA A 25 18.81 -14.98 -35.83
CA ALA A 25 20.04 -14.22 -35.66
C ALA A 25 20.49 -13.66 -37.00
N GLY A 26 20.45 -12.34 -37.16
CA GLY A 26 21.11 -11.64 -38.26
C GLY A 26 22.48 -11.19 -37.79
N ASP A 27 23.49 -11.83 -38.35
CA ASP A 27 24.88 -11.33 -38.33
C ASP A 27 24.95 -9.97 -39.02
N GLY A 28 25.62 -9.00 -38.40
CA GLY A 28 26.00 -7.78 -39.11
C GLY A 28 26.17 -6.55 -38.24
N ASP A 29 27.40 -6.37 -37.88
CA ASP A 29 28.11 -5.09 -37.72
C ASP A 29 28.01 -4.33 -36.40
N GLY A 30 29.24 -4.06 -35.91
CA GLY A 30 29.61 -3.51 -34.64
C GLY A 30 29.08 -2.12 -34.34
N GLY A 31 28.25 -2.09 -33.39
CA GLY A 31 27.90 -0.94 -32.57
C GLY A 31 27.53 -1.46 -31.21
N GLN A 32 28.48 -1.42 -30.28
CA GLN A 32 28.21 -1.64 -28.85
C GLN A 32 27.17 -0.61 -28.37
N ARG A 33 25.90 -0.89 -28.61
CA ARG A 33 24.84 -0.31 -27.77
C ARG A 33 24.89 -1.07 -26.46
N SER A 34 25.28 -0.38 -25.40
CA SER A 34 25.23 -0.90 -24.05
C SER A 34 23.82 -1.43 -23.80
N ALA A 35 23.67 -2.76 -23.71
CA ALA A 35 22.45 -3.44 -23.35
C ALA A 35 22.21 -3.23 -21.85
N GLY A 36 21.93 -1.98 -21.42
CA GLY A 36 21.80 -1.60 -20.04
C GLY A 36 20.69 -0.60 -19.76
N ASP A 37 20.20 0.11 -20.79
CA ASP A 37 19.44 1.36 -20.54
C ASP A 37 17.92 1.26 -20.75
N GLY A 38 17.36 0.09 -21.00
CA GLY A 38 15.95 0.00 -21.37
C GLY A 38 15.04 -0.82 -20.45
N ASP A 39 15.58 -1.62 -19.53
CA ASP A 39 14.80 -2.59 -18.77
C ASP A 39 14.79 -2.37 -17.24
N ASP A 40 15.56 -1.43 -16.72
CA ASP A 40 15.62 -1.13 -15.29
C ASP A 40 14.50 -0.15 -14.91
N ARG A 41 13.27 -0.66 -14.81
CA ARG A 41 12.18 0.09 -14.18
C ARG A 41 12.26 -0.04 -12.66
N LEU A 42 11.68 0.93 -11.94
CA LEU A 42 11.64 0.99 -10.47
C LEU A 42 11.25 -0.34 -9.80
N TRP A 43 10.55 -1.21 -10.51
CA TRP A 43 10.11 -2.53 -10.06
C TRP A 43 10.47 -3.64 -11.06
N SER A 44 11.70 -3.67 -11.51
CA SER A 44 12.19 -4.77 -12.34
C SER A 44 12.62 -5.94 -11.45
N ASN A 45 12.03 -7.11 -11.69
CA ASN A 45 12.49 -8.38 -11.10
C ASN A 45 13.73 -8.95 -11.83
N VAL A 46 14.41 -8.14 -12.61
CA VAL A 46 15.55 -8.53 -13.41
C VAL A 46 16.82 -8.25 -12.61
N GLU A 47 17.59 -9.29 -12.30
CA GLU A 47 18.94 -9.18 -11.73
C GLU A 47 19.98 -9.47 -12.82
N ARG A 48 21.05 -8.70 -12.83
CA ARG A 48 22.22 -8.95 -13.71
C ARG A 48 23.05 -10.07 -13.08
N GLY A 49 23.00 -11.25 -13.68
CA GLY A 49 23.88 -12.37 -13.34
C GLY A 49 25.06 -12.46 -14.30
N ASP A 50 26.00 -13.35 -14.01
CA ASP A 50 27.21 -13.58 -14.86
C ASP A 50 26.86 -14.02 -16.29
N ASP A 51 25.70 -14.63 -16.49
CA ASP A 51 25.17 -15.11 -17.77
C ASP A 51 24.16 -14.15 -18.44
N GLY A 52 24.05 -12.90 -17.97
CA GLY A 52 23.10 -11.91 -18.47
C GLY A 52 21.95 -11.58 -17.50
N LEU A 53 20.87 -11.00 -18.03
CA LEU A 53 19.71 -10.59 -17.25
C LEU A 53 18.86 -11.82 -16.90
N ARG A 54 18.69 -12.10 -15.61
CA ARG A 54 17.82 -13.17 -15.10
C ARG A 54 16.64 -12.57 -14.34
N ARG A 55 15.45 -13.10 -14.60
CA ARG A 55 14.26 -12.76 -13.79
C ARG A 55 14.36 -13.46 -12.44
N ARG A 56 14.11 -12.69 -11.37
CA ARG A 56 13.93 -13.20 -10.02
C ARG A 56 12.47 -13.07 -9.64
N ALA A 57 11.77 -14.20 -9.53
CA ALA A 57 10.41 -14.20 -9.02
C ALA A 57 10.39 -13.65 -7.60
N GLY A 58 9.54 -12.67 -7.36
CA GLY A 58 9.35 -12.11 -6.02
C GLY A 58 8.77 -13.13 -5.04
N SER A 59 9.00 -12.89 -3.76
CA SER A 59 8.47 -13.72 -2.68
C SER A 59 6.99 -13.39 -2.43
N LEU A 60 6.13 -14.42 -2.35
CA LEU A 60 4.73 -14.24 -1.95
C LEU A 60 4.63 -13.57 -0.57
N GLY A 61 5.47 -13.99 0.38
CA GLY A 61 5.50 -13.42 1.72
C GLY A 61 5.86 -11.93 1.73
N ALA A 62 6.85 -11.51 0.90
CA ALA A 62 7.21 -10.11 0.77
C ALA A 62 6.07 -9.28 0.12
N SER A 63 5.38 -9.84 -0.87
CA SER A 63 4.20 -9.19 -1.48
C SER A 63 3.05 -9.04 -0.49
N VAL A 64 2.78 -10.05 0.34
CA VAL A 64 1.82 -9.97 1.46
C VAL A 64 2.23 -8.89 2.45
N ALA A 65 3.51 -8.86 2.87
CA ALA A 65 4.04 -7.86 3.79
C ALA A 65 3.98 -6.44 3.21
N LEU A 66 4.17 -6.28 1.89
CA LEU A 66 4.03 -4.99 1.22
C LEU A 66 2.58 -4.48 1.28
N VAL A 67 1.61 -5.31 0.94
CA VAL A 67 0.18 -4.94 1.00
C VAL A 67 -0.22 -4.66 2.45
N ALA A 68 0.11 -5.55 3.38
CA ALA A 68 -0.24 -5.38 4.79
C ALA A 68 0.45 -4.14 5.40
N GLY A 69 1.75 -3.95 5.16
CA GLY A 69 2.49 -2.81 5.67
C GLY A 69 2.00 -1.47 5.11
N THR A 70 1.61 -1.44 3.84
CA THR A 70 1.03 -0.22 3.23
C THR A 70 -0.35 0.10 3.82
N THR A 71 -1.14 -0.92 4.16
CA THR A 71 -2.46 -0.77 4.79
C THR A 71 -2.35 -0.36 6.26
N LEU A 72 -1.32 -0.81 6.98
CA LEU A 72 -1.11 -0.53 8.40
C LEU A 72 -0.45 0.84 8.58
N GLY A 73 -1.23 1.90 8.56
CA GLY A 73 -0.78 3.25 8.90
C GLY A 73 -0.91 3.56 10.40
N ALA A 74 -0.35 4.71 10.84
CA ALA A 74 -0.51 5.21 12.21
C ALA A 74 -1.98 5.39 12.62
N GLY A 75 -2.87 5.59 11.66
CA GLY A 75 -4.32 5.72 11.89
C GLY A 75 -4.97 4.51 12.55
N MET A 76 -4.34 3.32 12.46
CA MET A 76 -4.84 2.12 13.14
C MET A 76 -5.01 2.32 14.66
N LEU A 77 -4.04 2.95 15.30
CA LEU A 77 -4.11 3.15 16.76
C LEU A 77 -5.27 4.07 17.15
N ALA A 78 -5.59 5.04 16.30
CA ALA A 78 -6.70 5.97 16.54
C ALA A 78 -8.09 5.37 16.24
N LEU A 79 -8.17 4.20 15.60
CA LEU A 79 -9.46 3.57 15.25
C LEU A 79 -10.38 3.40 16.46
N PRO A 80 -9.96 2.86 17.62
CA PRO A 80 -10.85 2.70 18.77
C PRO A 80 -11.47 4.01 19.27
N LEU A 81 -10.72 5.12 19.17
CA LEU A 81 -11.25 6.45 19.52
C LEU A 81 -12.39 6.87 18.59
N VAL A 82 -12.24 6.63 17.29
CA VAL A 82 -13.24 6.97 16.26
C VAL A 82 -14.44 6.03 16.31
N LEU A 83 -14.20 4.75 16.62
CA LEU A 83 -15.20 3.69 16.61
C LEU A 83 -15.98 3.58 17.92
N ARG A 84 -15.52 4.25 18.98
CA ARG A 84 -16.06 4.18 20.34
C ARG A 84 -17.57 4.42 20.41
N ASP A 85 -18.05 5.48 19.72
CA ASP A 85 -19.44 5.89 19.78
C ASP A 85 -20.38 4.86 19.12
N ALA A 86 -19.89 4.16 18.09
CA ALA A 86 -20.63 3.05 17.49
C ALA A 86 -20.58 1.77 18.35
N GLY A 87 -19.50 1.58 19.08
CA GLY A 87 -19.21 0.36 19.85
C GLY A 87 -18.66 -0.77 19.00
N PHE A 88 -18.22 -1.84 19.66
CA PHE A 88 -17.45 -2.92 19.02
C PHE A 88 -18.20 -3.65 17.90
N VAL A 89 -19.47 -4.02 18.12
CA VAL A 89 -20.21 -4.86 17.14
C VAL A 89 -20.49 -4.09 15.85
N PRO A 90 -21.06 -2.87 15.86
CA PRO A 90 -21.23 -2.08 14.64
C PRO A 90 -19.90 -1.74 13.97
N SER A 91 -18.85 -1.41 14.73
CA SER A 91 -17.52 -1.12 14.23
C SER A 91 -16.89 -2.32 13.50
N THR A 92 -17.00 -3.52 14.09
CA THR A 92 -16.54 -4.76 13.45
C THR A 92 -17.25 -4.98 12.10
N VAL A 93 -18.55 -4.75 12.03
CA VAL A 93 -19.30 -4.87 10.77
C VAL A 93 -18.81 -3.85 9.73
N VAL A 94 -18.56 -2.61 10.13
CA VAL A 94 -17.98 -1.58 9.24
C VAL A 94 -16.59 -2.00 8.76
N ILE A 95 -15.71 -2.46 9.66
CA ILE A 95 -14.35 -2.91 9.29
C ILE A 95 -14.43 -4.06 8.29
N VAL A 96 -15.27 -5.09 8.52
CA VAL A 96 -15.43 -6.22 7.61
C VAL A 96 -16.03 -5.78 6.28
N ALA A 97 -17.03 -4.92 6.27
CA ALA A 97 -17.63 -4.40 5.05
C ALA A 97 -16.62 -3.59 4.23
N CYS A 98 -15.85 -2.73 4.87
CA CYS A 98 -14.77 -1.98 4.21
C CYS A 98 -13.70 -2.95 3.69
N TRP A 99 -13.27 -3.94 4.46
CA TRP A 99 -12.31 -4.93 3.99
C TRP A 99 -12.81 -5.67 2.74
N VAL A 100 -14.04 -6.16 2.73
CA VAL A 100 -14.62 -6.83 1.55
C VAL A 100 -14.65 -5.90 0.35
N PHE A 101 -15.07 -4.65 0.54
CA PHE A 101 -15.10 -3.66 -0.53
C PHE A 101 -13.69 -3.36 -1.09
N PHE A 102 -12.72 -3.10 -0.21
CA PHE A 102 -11.36 -2.77 -0.63
C PHE A 102 -10.62 -3.98 -1.20
N ALA A 103 -10.85 -5.19 -0.68
CA ALA A 103 -10.33 -6.42 -1.27
C ALA A 103 -10.90 -6.65 -2.69
N ALA A 104 -12.21 -6.49 -2.87
CA ALA A 104 -12.85 -6.64 -4.18
C ALA A 104 -12.35 -5.61 -5.19
N THR A 105 -12.26 -4.32 -4.81
CA THR A 105 -11.74 -3.26 -5.69
C THR A 105 -10.26 -3.44 -5.99
N GLY A 106 -9.46 -3.90 -5.03
CA GLY A 106 -8.06 -4.26 -5.26
C GLY A 106 -7.88 -5.42 -6.24
N LEU A 107 -8.75 -6.44 -6.18
CA LEU A 107 -8.77 -7.51 -7.18
C LEU A 107 -9.19 -7.01 -8.57
N CYS A 108 -10.12 -6.05 -8.65
CA CYS A 108 -10.45 -5.39 -9.92
C CYS A 108 -9.25 -4.65 -10.50
N VAL A 109 -8.51 -3.91 -9.68
CA VAL A 109 -7.27 -3.23 -10.10
C VAL A 109 -6.22 -4.26 -10.56
N LEU A 110 -6.07 -5.38 -9.85
CA LEU A 110 -5.17 -6.47 -10.24
C LEU A 110 -5.55 -7.04 -11.61
N GLU A 111 -6.82 -7.31 -11.86
CA GLU A 111 -7.30 -7.85 -13.13
C GLU A 111 -7.04 -6.90 -14.30
N VAL A 112 -7.33 -5.60 -14.11
CA VAL A 112 -7.03 -4.57 -15.12
C VAL A 112 -5.52 -4.46 -15.36
N ASN A 113 -4.71 -4.56 -14.31
CA ASN A 113 -3.25 -4.51 -14.41
C ASN A 113 -2.73 -5.70 -15.23
N LEU A 114 -3.11 -6.93 -14.87
CA LEU A 114 -2.71 -8.14 -15.60
C LEU A 114 -3.16 -8.11 -17.06
N GLY A 115 -4.40 -7.68 -17.33
CA GLY A 115 -4.90 -7.51 -18.69
C GLY A 115 -4.09 -6.50 -19.49
N THR A 116 -3.68 -5.39 -18.87
CA THR A 116 -2.84 -4.36 -19.50
C THR A 116 -1.41 -4.86 -19.74
N MET A 117 -0.83 -5.63 -18.80
CA MET A 117 0.47 -6.30 -19.00
C MET A 117 0.44 -7.23 -20.22
N CYS A 118 -0.62 -8.04 -20.35
CA CYS A 118 -0.78 -8.96 -21.49
C CYS A 118 -0.88 -8.21 -22.83
N GLU A 119 -1.64 -7.12 -22.90
CA GLU A 119 -1.80 -6.33 -24.13
C GLU A 119 -0.51 -5.60 -24.54
N LEU A 120 0.20 -5.06 -23.57
CA LEU A 120 1.46 -4.35 -23.83
C LEU A 120 2.63 -5.30 -24.09
N GLY A 121 2.45 -6.61 -23.84
CA GLY A 121 3.51 -7.61 -23.93
C GLY A 121 4.67 -7.33 -22.97
N ARG A 122 4.42 -6.68 -21.84
CA ARG A 122 5.42 -6.27 -20.86
C ARG A 122 5.17 -6.98 -19.53
N GLY A 123 6.21 -7.57 -18.98
CA GLY A 123 6.18 -8.22 -17.67
C GLY A 123 6.24 -7.27 -16.48
N GLY A 124 6.16 -5.95 -16.69
CA GLY A 124 6.21 -4.94 -15.66
C GLY A 124 5.98 -3.52 -16.17
N GLY A 125 5.92 -2.57 -15.25
CA GLY A 125 5.77 -1.15 -15.56
C GLY A 125 4.41 -0.76 -16.14
N VAL A 126 3.36 -1.42 -15.67
CA VAL A 126 1.99 -0.99 -15.94
C VAL A 126 1.52 -0.14 -14.78
N SER A 127 1.50 1.15 -14.98
CA SER A 127 1.06 2.11 -13.97
C SER A 127 -0.47 2.27 -13.96
N VAL A 128 -0.95 2.98 -12.94
CA VAL A 128 -2.35 3.40 -12.87
C VAL A 128 -2.74 4.24 -14.10
N ASN A 129 -1.83 5.09 -14.60
CA ASN A 129 -2.07 5.88 -15.81
C ASN A 129 -2.27 5.01 -17.05
N ALA A 130 -1.45 3.98 -17.24
CA ALA A 130 -1.59 3.05 -18.35
C ALA A 130 -2.92 2.28 -18.27
N MET A 131 -3.31 1.84 -17.09
CA MET A 131 -4.60 1.19 -16.84
C MET A 131 -5.78 2.12 -17.13
N CYS A 132 -5.75 3.36 -16.61
CA CYS A 132 -6.81 4.35 -16.83
C CYS A 132 -6.92 4.74 -18.31
N ARG A 133 -5.80 4.91 -18.99
CA ARG A 133 -5.80 5.22 -20.45
C ARG A 133 -6.49 4.15 -21.25
N ARG A 134 -6.24 2.89 -20.90
CA ARG A 134 -6.84 1.73 -21.57
C ARG A 134 -8.34 1.61 -21.31
N THR A 135 -8.79 1.88 -20.08
CA THR A 135 -10.16 1.61 -19.64
C THR A 135 -11.08 2.82 -19.74
N LEU A 136 -10.57 4.01 -19.44
CA LEU A 136 -11.35 5.24 -19.28
C LEU A 136 -10.95 6.36 -20.25
N GLY A 137 -9.89 6.15 -21.06
CA GLY A 137 -9.34 7.15 -21.96
C GLY A 137 -8.68 8.33 -21.24
N ASP A 138 -8.42 9.44 -21.98
CA ASP A 138 -7.65 10.57 -21.47
C ASP A 138 -8.36 11.33 -20.32
N ALA A 139 -9.69 11.43 -20.36
CA ALA A 139 -10.44 12.04 -19.26
C ALA A 139 -10.27 11.25 -17.95
N GLY A 140 -10.29 9.91 -18.03
CA GLY A 140 -10.03 9.03 -16.90
C GLY A 140 -8.61 9.15 -16.36
N VAL A 141 -7.61 9.31 -17.25
CA VAL A 141 -6.22 9.56 -16.85
C VAL A 141 -6.09 10.84 -16.03
N ASN A 142 -6.71 11.95 -16.48
CA ASN A 142 -6.63 13.22 -15.76
C ASN A 142 -7.28 13.15 -14.39
N ALA A 143 -8.47 12.53 -14.28
CA ALA A 143 -9.14 12.35 -13.00
C ALA A 143 -8.35 11.45 -12.05
N ALA A 144 -7.83 10.32 -12.55
CA ALA A 144 -7.00 9.41 -11.77
C ALA A 144 -5.70 10.09 -11.32
N THR A 145 -5.05 10.86 -12.20
CA THR A 145 -3.82 11.59 -11.85
C THR A 145 -4.07 12.58 -10.72
N ALA A 146 -5.12 13.38 -10.80
CA ALA A 146 -5.44 14.36 -9.75
C ALA A 146 -5.75 13.67 -8.42
N SER A 147 -6.59 12.62 -8.43
CA SER A 147 -6.97 11.89 -7.23
C SER A 147 -5.80 11.13 -6.62
N PHE A 148 -4.98 10.49 -7.44
CA PHE A 148 -3.81 9.72 -7.01
C PHE A 148 -2.75 10.63 -6.37
N ALA A 149 -2.43 11.75 -7.04
CA ALA A 149 -1.49 12.72 -6.50
C ALA A 149 -2.00 13.30 -5.18
N PHE A 150 -3.27 13.73 -5.13
CA PHE A 150 -3.86 14.30 -3.92
C PHE A 150 -3.75 13.37 -2.72
N ILE A 151 -4.19 12.10 -2.85
CA ILE A 151 -4.17 11.18 -1.70
C ILE A 151 -2.73 10.84 -1.28
N HIS A 152 -1.80 10.70 -2.22
CA HIS A 152 -0.41 10.39 -1.89
C HIS A 152 0.27 11.53 -1.15
N TYR A 153 0.14 12.77 -1.63
CA TYR A 153 0.71 13.92 -0.94
C TYR A 153 0.06 14.13 0.44
N ALA A 154 -1.26 14.03 0.54
CA ALA A 154 -1.95 14.18 1.81
C ALA A 154 -1.46 13.15 2.86
N LEU A 155 -1.30 11.89 2.46
CA LEU A 155 -0.82 10.84 3.36
C LEU A 155 0.67 10.96 3.68
N LEU A 156 1.52 11.30 2.70
CA LEU A 156 2.94 11.53 2.95
C LEU A 156 3.17 12.67 3.94
N VAL A 157 2.44 13.79 3.80
CA VAL A 157 2.49 14.91 4.74
C VAL A 157 2.05 14.45 6.14
N ALA A 158 0.94 13.72 6.26
CA ALA A 158 0.46 13.20 7.54
C ALA A 158 1.49 12.26 8.21
N TYR A 159 2.14 11.40 7.44
CA TYR A 159 3.17 10.49 7.96
C TYR A 159 4.41 11.23 8.44
N VAL A 160 4.88 12.20 7.69
CA VAL A 160 6.04 13.02 8.06
C VAL A 160 5.75 13.82 9.33
N GLN A 161 4.56 14.44 9.42
CA GLN A 161 4.12 15.17 10.60
C GLN A 161 4.05 14.25 11.82
N LYS A 162 3.46 13.06 11.69
CA LYS A 162 3.36 12.11 12.81
C LYS A 162 4.72 11.68 13.36
N VAL A 163 5.73 11.49 12.51
CA VAL A 163 7.09 11.19 12.99
C VAL A 163 7.72 12.38 13.71
N GLY A 164 7.46 13.60 13.27
CA GLY A 164 7.90 14.80 13.99
C GLY A 164 7.27 14.92 15.39
N GLU A 165 5.99 14.62 15.52
CA GLU A 165 5.29 14.57 16.81
C GLU A 165 5.88 13.48 17.73
N LEU A 166 6.10 12.26 17.20
CA LEU A 166 6.76 11.18 17.94
C LEU A 166 8.18 11.57 18.42
N ALA A 167 8.93 12.27 17.59
CA ALA A 167 10.27 12.71 17.96
C ALA A 167 10.27 13.67 19.18
N VAL A 168 9.32 14.60 19.23
CA VAL A 168 9.16 15.52 20.36
C VAL A 168 8.62 14.78 21.59
N GLU A 169 7.74 13.82 21.41
CA GLU A 169 7.25 12.98 22.52
C GLU A 169 8.38 12.18 23.18
N ILE A 170 9.31 11.62 22.36
CA ILE A 170 10.44 10.84 22.86
C ILE A 170 11.54 11.76 23.42
N TRP A 171 11.80 12.87 22.76
CA TRP A 171 12.81 13.84 23.11
C TRP A 171 12.27 15.27 23.04
N PRO A 172 11.67 15.78 24.14
CA PRO A 172 11.02 17.10 24.16
C PRO A 172 11.94 18.27 23.79
N GLN A 173 13.27 18.08 23.90
CA GLN A 173 14.27 19.09 23.58
C GLN A 173 14.90 18.87 22.19
N VAL A 174 14.27 18.12 21.29
CA VAL A 174 14.82 17.93 19.95
C VAL A 174 15.07 19.26 19.25
N PRO A 175 16.29 19.50 18.72
CA PRO A 175 16.65 20.77 18.11
C PRO A 175 15.72 21.12 16.94
N GLY A 176 15.11 22.30 16.97
CA GLY A 176 14.16 22.74 15.93
C GLY A 176 12.75 22.16 16.05
N GLY A 177 12.46 21.37 17.10
CA GLY A 177 11.14 20.86 17.40
C GLY A 177 10.62 19.82 16.39
N ALA A 178 9.30 19.59 16.40
CA ALA A 178 8.65 18.61 15.54
C ALA A 178 8.91 18.84 14.05
N ASN A 179 8.88 20.09 13.60
CA ASN A 179 9.08 20.42 12.19
C ASN A 179 10.49 20.03 11.70
N ALA A 180 11.54 20.29 12.48
CA ALA A 180 12.88 19.90 12.11
C ALA A 180 13.06 18.37 12.09
N ALA A 181 12.46 17.67 13.05
CA ALA A 181 12.43 16.21 13.07
C ALA A 181 11.67 15.62 11.86
N SER A 182 10.54 16.21 11.50
CA SER A 182 9.78 15.88 10.30
C SER A 182 10.60 16.00 9.03
N VAL A 183 11.27 17.14 8.84
CA VAL A 183 12.14 17.39 7.68
C VAL A 183 13.34 16.43 7.67
N ALA A 184 13.96 16.17 8.80
CA ALA A 184 15.07 15.22 8.90
C ALA A 184 14.64 13.80 8.52
N TYR A 185 13.48 13.34 9.02
CA TYR A 185 12.91 12.04 8.67
C TYR A 185 12.57 11.97 7.18
N ALA A 186 11.84 12.95 6.65
CA ALA A 186 11.47 13.00 5.24
C ALA A 186 12.73 12.95 4.35
N THR A 187 13.74 13.74 4.66
CA THR A 187 15.02 13.77 3.94
C THR A 187 15.73 12.41 3.98
N ALA A 188 15.82 11.80 5.17
CA ALA A 188 16.48 10.50 5.33
C ALA A 188 15.76 9.39 4.55
N MET A 189 14.44 9.30 4.67
CA MET A 189 13.64 8.29 3.98
C MET A 189 13.61 8.49 2.46
N SER A 190 13.52 9.75 2.02
CA SER A 190 13.57 10.09 0.59
C SER A 190 14.93 9.77 -0.01
N THR A 191 16.03 10.10 0.69
CA THR A 191 17.37 9.74 0.26
C THR A 191 17.56 8.22 0.20
N PHE A 192 17.05 7.50 1.20
CA PHE A 192 17.07 6.04 1.19
C PHE A 192 16.31 5.48 -0.02
N LEU A 193 15.09 5.92 -0.26
CA LEU A 193 14.28 5.46 -1.40
C LEU A 193 14.97 5.74 -2.74
N TYR A 194 15.60 6.90 -2.90
CA TYR A 194 16.28 7.28 -4.12
C TYR A 194 17.57 6.47 -4.38
N LEU A 195 18.37 6.20 -3.32
CA LEU A 195 19.66 5.54 -3.45
C LEU A 195 19.63 4.01 -3.31
N ALA A 196 18.58 3.46 -2.69
CA ALA A 196 18.52 2.04 -2.42
C ALA A 196 18.01 1.25 -3.63
N SER A 197 18.58 0.07 -3.85
CA SER A 197 18.05 -0.86 -4.83
C SER A 197 16.68 -1.42 -4.37
N PRO A 198 15.81 -1.84 -5.31
CA PRO A 198 14.50 -2.45 -4.99
C PRO A 198 14.59 -3.56 -3.94
N ALA A 199 15.59 -4.44 -4.04
CA ALA A 199 15.80 -5.53 -3.09
C ALA A 199 16.16 -5.03 -1.66
N LYS A 200 16.85 -3.90 -1.54
CA LYS A 200 17.14 -3.30 -0.24
C LYS A 200 15.88 -2.68 0.37
N ILE A 201 15.07 -2.02 -0.44
CA ILE A 201 13.80 -1.42 0.00
C ILE A 201 12.83 -2.52 0.47
N GLU A 202 12.70 -3.60 -0.29
CA GLU A 202 11.87 -4.76 0.08
C GLU A 202 12.31 -5.38 1.43
N ARG A 203 13.62 -5.56 1.63
CA ARG A 203 14.16 -6.06 2.91
C ARG A 203 13.89 -5.11 4.06
N PHE A 204 14.10 -3.82 3.83
CA PHE A 204 13.86 -2.80 4.84
C PHE A 204 12.38 -2.70 5.21
N ASN A 205 11.48 -2.71 4.21
CA ASN A 205 10.04 -2.75 4.43
C ASN A 205 9.63 -4.00 5.21
N SER A 206 10.19 -5.17 4.88
CA SER A 206 9.92 -6.41 5.61
C SER A 206 10.39 -6.33 7.07
N ALA A 207 11.53 -5.70 7.34
CA ALA A 207 12.02 -5.47 8.69
C ALA A 207 11.13 -4.50 9.48
N LEU A 208 10.68 -3.41 8.85
CA LEU A 208 9.71 -2.49 9.45
C LEU A 208 8.38 -3.19 9.76
N PHE A 209 7.88 -3.99 8.82
CA PHE A 209 6.65 -4.77 9.04
C PHE A 209 6.81 -5.78 10.19
N ALA A 210 7.96 -6.44 10.30
CA ALA A 210 8.27 -7.28 11.46
C ALA A 210 8.29 -6.46 12.76
N GLY A 211 8.75 -5.20 12.72
CA GLY A 211 8.67 -4.26 13.84
C GLY A 211 7.21 -3.91 14.20
N VAL A 212 6.34 -3.69 13.20
CA VAL A 212 4.90 -3.50 13.42
C VAL A 212 4.30 -4.69 14.18
N VAL A 213 4.51 -5.91 13.69
CA VAL A 213 3.99 -7.12 14.34
C VAL A 213 4.61 -7.33 15.73
N GLY A 214 5.93 -7.10 15.83
CA GLY A 214 6.69 -7.26 17.08
C GLY A 214 6.29 -6.30 18.19
N THR A 215 5.79 -5.11 17.85
CA THR A 215 5.25 -4.14 18.82
C THR A 215 3.76 -4.33 19.05
N PHE A 216 3.00 -4.68 18.01
CA PHE A 216 1.56 -4.87 18.12
C PHE A 216 1.15 -6.06 18.98
N VAL A 217 1.79 -7.23 18.82
CA VAL A 217 1.41 -8.44 19.56
C VAL A 217 1.57 -8.26 21.07
N PRO A 218 2.72 -7.78 21.59
CA PRO A 218 2.82 -7.48 23.03
C PRO A 218 1.81 -6.41 23.48
N LEU A 219 1.58 -5.37 22.68
CA LEU A 219 0.62 -4.32 23.01
C LEU A 219 -0.80 -4.88 23.14
N LEU A 220 -1.22 -5.71 22.18
CA LEU A 220 -2.50 -6.40 22.22
C LEU A 220 -2.64 -7.30 23.46
N LEU A 221 -1.59 -8.06 23.80
CA LEU A 221 -1.58 -8.93 24.97
C LEU A 221 -1.64 -8.15 26.29
N LEU A 222 -0.98 -6.99 26.35
CA LEU A 222 -1.05 -6.11 27.53
C LEU A 222 -2.44 -5.50 27.68
N ALA A 223 -3.03 -4.99 26.59
CA ALA A 223 -4.38 -4.45 26.60
C ALA A 223 -5.41 -5.52 27.00
N ALA A 224 -5.32 -6.73 26.43
CA ALA A 224 -6.24 -7.83 26.74
C ALA A 224 -6.10 -8.40 28.17
N ARG A 225 -4.97 -8.16 28.84
CA ARG A 225 -4.72 -8.59 30.24
C ARG A 225 -4.94 -7.48 31.27
N SER A 226 -5.38 -6.32 30.86
CA SER A 226 -5.73 -5.25 31.79
C SER A 226 -6.85 -5.72 32.72
N GLU A 227 -6.74 -5.40 34.02
CA GLU A 227 -7.76 -5.74 35.01
C GLU A 227 -9.13 -5.13 34.68
N THR A 228 -9.15 -4.06 33.92
CA THR A 228 -10.37 -3.39 33.45
C THR A 228 -11.00 -4.06 32.24
N THR A 229 -10.31 -4.98 31.56
CA THR A 229 -10.81 -5.60 30.33
C THR A 229 -11.91 -6.59 30.63
N SER A 230 -13.11 -6.32 30.11
CA SER A 230 -14.27 -7.19 30.27
C SER A 230 -15.09 -7.27 28.98
N VAL A 231 -15.83 -8.38 28.83
CA VAL A 231 -16.79 -8.55 27.74
C VAL A 231 -17.97 -7.59 27.91
N ASP A 232 -18.33 -7.26 29.13
CA ASP A 232 -19.42 -6.32 29.42
C ASP A 232 -19.05 -4.92 28.91
N ASN A 233 -17.81 -4.46 29.13
CA ASN A 233 -17.33 -3.19 28.57
C ASN A 233 -17.34 -3.22 27.04
N LEU A 234 -16.88 -4.32 26.44
CA LEU A 234 -16.83 -4.49 24.99
C LEU A 234 -18.21 -4.41 24.34
N LEU A 235 -19.25 -4.91 25.02
CA LEU A 235 -20.62 -4.97 24.50
C LEU A 235 -21.52 -3.85 25.05
N ALA A 236 -20.99 -2.99 25.90
CA ALA A 236 -21.76 -1.93 26.58
C ALA A 236 -22.35 -0.90 25.62
N VAL A 237 -21.64 -0.58 24.54
CA VAL A 237 -22.08 0.35 23.51
C VAL A 237 -22.37 -0.41 22.22
N SER A 238 -23.54 -0.17 21.62
CA SER A 238 -23.94 -0.73 20.33
C SER A 238 -24.88 0.22 19.60
N ASP A 239 -24.32 1.31 19.08
CA ASP A 239 -25.10 2.33 18.36
C ASP A 239 -24.85 2.21 16.84
N TRP A 240 -25.81 1.59 16.16
CA TRP A 240 -25.81 1.45 14.71
C TRP A 240 -25.99 2.78 13.97
N SER A 241 -26.56 3.80 14.62
CA SER A 241 -26.73 5.11 14.00
C SER A 241 -25.44 5.90 13.89
N ALA A 242 -24.47 5.63 14.78
CA ALA A 242 -23.13 6.22 14.73
C ALA A 242 -22.19 5.52 13.71
N ALA A 243 -22.46 4.25 13.37
CA ALA A 243 -21.59 3.44 12.50
C ALA A 243 -21.32 4.08 11.11
N PRO A 244 -22.28 4.68 10.38
CA PRO A 244 -22.01 5.30 9.08
C PRO A 244 -20.98 6.43 9.12
N ALA A 245 -20.90 7.19 10.22
CA ALA A 245 -19.93 8.27 10.37
C ALA A 245 -18.48 7.77 10.46
N THR A 246 -18.26 6.52 10.82
CA THR A 246 -16.94 5.89 10.94
C THR A 246 -16.39 5.39 9.59
N ILE A 247 -17.27 5.15 8.60
CA ILE A 247 -16.91 4.56 7.30
C ILE A 247 -15.77 5.30 6.59
N PRO A 248 -15.75 6.64 6.48
CA PRO A 248 -14.68 7.34 5.76
C PRO A 248 -13.30 7.11 6.39
N ILE A 249 -13.21 7.03 7.71
CA ILE A 249 -11.94 6.85 8.42
C ILE A 249 -11.47 5.41 8.30
N VAL A 250 -12.37 4.44 8.48
CA VAL A 250 -12.07 3.02 8.25
C VAL A 250 -11.68 2.77 6.80
N ALA A 251 -12.36 3.41 5.84
CA ALA A 251 -12.02 3.31 4.42
C ALA A 251 -10.60 3.81 4.13
N VAL A 252 -10.19 4.96 4.69
CA VAL A 252 -8.81 5.46 4.53
C VAL A 252 -7.79 4.49 5.12
N ALA A 253 -8.12 3.79 6.21
CA ALA A 253 -7.23 2.79 6.79
C ALA A 253 -6.99 1.57 5.87
N PHE A 254 -7.86 1.32 4.88
CA PHE A 254 -7.71 0.23 3.90
C PHE A 254 -7.14 0.67 2.55
N VAL A 255 -6.50 1.83 2.45
CA VAL A 255 -5.92 2.30 1.18
C VAL A 255 -4.58 1.59 0.90
N TYR A 256 -4.53 0.76 -0.16
CA TYR A 256 -3.34 0.01 -0.59
C TYR A 256 -3.26 -0.19 -2.11
N HIS A 257 -4.24 0.26 -2.87
CA HIS A 257 -4.39 -0.05 -4.31
C HIS A 257 -3.19 0.34 -5.15
N GLN A 258 -2.42 1.34 -4.71
CA GLN A 258 -1.21 1.81 -5.37
C GLN A 258 -0.10 0.76 -5.43
N VAL A 259 -0.08 -0.21 -4.52
CA VAL A 259 0.94 -1.27 -4.54
C VAL A 259 0.51 -2.52 -5.32
N VAL A 260 -0.74 -2.60 -5.77
CA VAL A 260 -1.23 -3.74 -6.56
C VAL A 260 -0.45 -3.95 -7.86
N PRO A 261 -0.13 -2.90 -8.66
CA PRO A 261 0.73 -3.07 -9.84
C PRO A 261 2.12 -3.59 -9.52
N VAL A 262 2.66 -3.16 -8.38
CA VAL A 262 3.95 -3.62 -7.88
C VAL A 262 3.91 -5.11 -7.54
N VAL A 263 2.88 -5.54 -6.81
CA VAL A 263 2.65 -6.95 -6.48
C VAL A 263 2.52 -7.80 -7.74
N ALA A 264 1.75 -7.33 -8.72
CA ALA A 264 1.59 -8.03 -10.00
C ALA A 264 2.93 -8.20 -10.73
N THR A 265 3.73 -7.14 -10.78
CA THR A 265 5.06 -7.16 -11.40
C THR A 265 6.03 -8.05 -10.61
N SER A 266 6.08 -7.90 -9.29
CA SER A 266 6.95 -8.70 -8.41
C SER A 266 6.67 -10.19 -8.54
N LEU A 267 5.40 -10.58 -8.68
CA LEU A 267 5.00 -11.96 -8.84
C LEU A 267 4.90 -12.40 -10.33
N GLU A 268 5.54 -11.65 -11.24
CA GLU A 268 5.64 -11.98 -12.68
C GLU A 268 4.30 -12.18 -13.39
N GLY A 269 3.25 -11.53 -12.92
CA GLY A 269 1.90 -11.65 -13.46
C GLY A 269 1.20 -12.96 -13.08
N ASP A 270 1.73 -13.73 -12.13
CA ASP A 270 1.04 -14.92 -11.61
C ASP A 270 -0.23 -14.50 -10.86
N ARG A 271 -1.37 -14.66 -11.54
CA ARG A 271 -2.69 -14.27 -11.04
C ARG A 271 -3.01 -14.91 -9.68
N LYS A 272 -2.70 -16.20 -9.50
CA LYS A 272 -3.04 -16.91 -8.25
C LYS A 272 -2.24 -16.36 -7.08
N ARG A 273 -0.92 -16.22 -7.26
CA ARG A 273 -0.04 -15.67 -6.23
C ARG A 273 -0.38 -14.22 -5.92
N ALA A 274 -0.63 -13.39 -6.94
CA ALA A 274 -1.01 -11.99 -6.76
C ALA A 274 -2.37 -11.84 -6.06
N THR A 275 -3.39 -12.64 -6.43
CA THR A 275 -4.68 -12.70 -5.71
C THR A 275 -4.49 -13.09 -4.25
N THR A 276 -3.67 -14.11 -3.97
CA THR A 276 -3.37 -14.53 -2.60
C THR A 276 -2.66 -13.42 -1.83
N ALA A 277 -1.70 -12.71 -2.47
CA ALA A 277 -1.00 -11.59 -1.84
C ALA A 277 -1.95 -10.45 -1.46
N VAL A 278 -2.86 -10.09 -2.33
CA VAL A 278 -3.86 -9.04 -2.07
C VAL A 278 -4.82 -9.46 -0.95
N LEU A 279 -5.39 -10.65 -1.03
CA LEU A 279 -6.36 -11.12 -0.03
C LEU A 279 -5.71 -11.31 1.35
N ALA A 280 -4.58 -12.01 1.42
CA ALA A 280 -3.88 -12.22 2.70
C ALA A 280 -3.31 -10.91 3.24
N GLY A 281 -2.72 -10.07 2.37
CA GLY A 281 -2.15 -8.79 2.74
C GLY A 281 -3.17 -7.79 3.28
N THR A 282 -4.43 -7.85 2.86
CA THR A 282 -5.51 -7.00 3.39
C THR A 282 -6.24 -7.63 4.58
N ALA A 283 -6.32 -8.96 4.63
CA ALA A 283 -6.97 -9.66 5.75
C ALA A 283 -6.18 -9.52 7.07
N ILE A 284 -4.83 -9.47 7.00
CA ILE A 284 -3.99 -9.27 8.18
C ILE A 284 -4.32 -7.93 8.86
N PRO A 285 -4.30 -6.77 8.18
CA PRO A 285 -4.71 -5.50 8.78
C PRO A 285 -6.15 -5.53 9.30
N ALA A 286 -7.09 -6.10 8.55
CA ALA A 286 -8.49 -6.20 8.98
C ALA A 286 -8.61 -6.93 10.33
N LEU A 287 -7.93 -8.06 10.47
CA LEU A 287 -7.88 -8.79 11.73
C LEU A 287 -7.21 -7.98 12.85
N MET A 288 -6.11 -7.30 12.54
CA MET A 288 -5.41 -6.45 13.51
C MET A 288 -6.30 -5.29 13.98
N PHE A 289 -7.06 -4.66 13.08
CA PHE A 289 -8.01 -3.60 13.44
C PHE A 289 -9.10 -4.11 14.40
N ILE A 290 -9.70 -5.26 14.09
CA ILE A 290 -10.74 -5.88 14.94
C ILE A 290 -10.17 -6.27 16.31
N LEU A 291 -9.01 -6.91 16.37
CA LEU A 291 -8.38 -7.31 17.62
C LEU A 291 -7.97 -6.11 18.48
N TRP A 292 -7.48 -5.05 17.83
CA TRP A 292 -7.11 -3.83 18.51
C TRP A 292 -8.33 -3.10 19.07
N ASP A 293 -9.38 -2.96 18.26
CA ASP A 293 -10.64 -2.37 18.66
C ASP A 293 -11.25 -3.15 19.86
N ALA A 294 -11.26 -4.48 19.77
CA ALA A 294 -11.71 -5.33 20.88
C ALA A 294 -10.91 -5.12 22.17
N ALA A 295 -9.57 -5.08 22.06
CA ALA A 295 -8.70 -4.94 23.22
C ALA A 295 -8.86 -3.57 23.88
N VAL A 296 -8.95 -2.51 23.09
CA VAL A 296 -9.03 -1.13 23.59
C VAL A 296 -10.43 -0.82 24.12
N LEU A 297 -11.50 -1.10 23.35
CA LEU A 297 -12.87 -0.86 23.81
C LEU A 297 -13.24 -1.76 25.01
N GLY A 298 -12.73 -2.99 25.05
CA GLY A 298 -12.93 -3.88 26.18
C GLY A 298 -12.22 -3.43 27.46
N SER A 299 -11.16 -2.62 27.35
CA SER A 299 -10.37 -2.14 28.49
C SER A 299 -10.84 -0.81 29.09
N VAL A 300 -11.69 -0.06 28.38
CA VAL A 300 -12.20 1.24 28.82
C VAL A 300 -13.60 1.07 29.41
N ASP A 301 -13.83 1.67 30.57
CA ASP A 301 -15.17 1.71 31.16
C ASP A 301 -16.09 2.51 30.24
N ALA A 302 -17.26 1.94 29.92
CA ALA A 302 -18.27 2.56 29.04
C ALA A 302 -18.78 3.93 29.54
N GLY A 303 -18.61 4.21 30.84
CA GLY A 303 -18.95 5.51 31.44
C GLY A 303 -17.89 6.60 31.26
N ALA A 304 -16.68 6.25 30.79
CA ALA A 304 -15.56 7.19 30.68
C ALA A 304 -15.55 7.88 29.31
N ILE A 305 -16.52 8.76 29.07
CA ILE A 305 -16.79 9.40 27.77
C ILE A 305 -15.62 10.29 27.27
N ASP A 306 -14.80 10.85 28.17
CA ASP A 306 -13.77 11.83 27.85
C ASP A 306 -12.33 11.26 27.87
N VAL A 307 -12.13 9.97 28.08
CA VAL A 307 -10.79 9.38 28.17
C VAL A 307 -10.28 9.00 26.78
N ASP A 308 -9.13 9.54 26.39
CA ASP A 308 -8.37 9.02 25.24
C ASP A 308 -7.85 7.59 25.55
N PRO A 309 -8.38 6.56 24.88
CA PRO A 309 -7.99 5.19 25.16
C PRO A 309 -6.49 4.92 24.93
N ILE A 310 -5.88 5.60 23.97
CA ILE A 310 -4.47 5.44 23.64
C ILE A 310 -3.60 6.14 24.69
N GLY A 311 -3.97 7.37 25.08
CA GLY A 311 -3.32 8.08 26.15
C GLY A 311 -3.40 7.34 27.50
N ALA A 312 -4.55 6.75 27.82
CA ALA A 312 -4.73 5.91 29.00
C ALA A 312 -3.81 4.67 28.95
N LEU A 313 -3.74 4.02 27.80
CA LEU A 313 -2.89 2.85 27.60
C LEU A 313 -1.39 3.21 27.71
N GLN A 314 -0.96 4.34 27.13
CA GLN A 314 0.41 4.85 27.29
C GLN A 314 0.74 5.20 28.74
N ALA A 315 -0.21 5.77 29.47
CA ALA A 315 -0.03 6.12 30.88
C ALA A 315 0.04 4.90 31.81
N SER A 316 -0.44 3.73 31.37
CA SER A 316 -0.50 2.52 32.18
C SER A 316 0.89 1.97 32.57
N SER A 317 1.87 2.06 31.69
CA SER A 317 3.26 1.69 31.96
C SER A 317 4.25 2.27 30.95
N PRO A 318 5.55 2.48 31.36
CA PRO A 318 6.59 2.89 30.43
C PRO A 318 6.78 1.91 29.25
N LEU A 319 6.59 0.62 29.48
CA LEU A 319 6.67 -0.39 28.42
C LEU A 319 5.57 -0.21 27.39
N THR A 320 4.33 -0.01 27.85
CA THR A 320 3.19 0.20 26.94
C THR A 320 3.38 1.46 26.10
N ALA A 321 3.83 2.56 26.73
CA ALA A 321 4.16 3.78 25.99
C ALA A 321 5.26 3.56 24.94
N ALA A 322 6.31 2.80 25.27
CA ALA A 322 7.37 2.48 24.30
C ALA A 322 6.85 1.60 23.14
N LEU A 323 5.98 0.65 23.43
CA LEU A 323 5.37 -0.21 22.41
C LEU A 323 4.44 0.57 21.47
N VAL A 324 3.62 1.49 22.00
CA VAL A 324 2.76 2.37 21.19
C VAL A 324 3.60 3.21 20.26
N ARG A 325 4.60 3.92 20.77
CA ARG A 325 5.50 4.75 19.97
C ARG A 325 6.27 3.94 18.92
N GLY A 326 6.76 2.77 19.30
CA GLY A 326 7.43 1.86 18.38
C GLY A 326 6.52 1.39 17.26
N PHE A 327 5.28 0.99 17.58
CA PHE A 327 4.27 0.62 16.61
C PHE A 327 3.98 1.77 15.63
N GLU A 328 3.72 2.97 16.15
CA GLU A 328 3.45 4.16 15.33
C GLU A 328 4.61 4.44 14.36
N PHE A 329 5.84 4.43 14.86
CA PHE A 329 7.02 4.65 14.04
C PHE A 329 7.16 3.62 12.92
N PHE A 330 7.04 2.33 13.23
CA PHE A 330 7.15 1.26 12.24
C PHE A 330 6.00 1.31 11.23
N ALA A 331 4.76 1.52 11.68
CA ALA A 331 3.59 1.59 10.83
C ALA A 331 3.63 2.79 9.87
N VAL A 332 4.01 3.97 10.36
CA VAL A 332 4.18 5.16 9.53
C VAL A 332 5.31 4.95 8.51
N SER A 333 6.41 4.34 8.94
CA SER A 333 7.57 4.15 8.06
C SER A 333 7.30 3.15 6.93
N THR A 334 6.59 2.05 7.18
CA THR A 334 6.17 1.12 6.12
C THR A 334 5.23 1.80 5.13
N SER A 335 4.27 2.58 5.63
CA SER A 335 3.33 3.32 4.80
C SER A 335 4.02 4.41 3.98
N PHE A 336 4.95 5.16 4.58
CA PHE A 336 5.74 6.16 3.85
C PHE A 336 6.52 5.53 2.69
N LEU A 337 7.13 4.36 2.89
CA LEU A 337 7.82 3.63 1.83
C LEU A 337 6.87 3.26 0.68
N GLY A 338 5.71 2.69 1.00
CA GLY A 338 4.73 2.27 0.01
C GLY A 338 4.16 3.44 -0.80
N PHE A 339 3.77 4.52 -0.12
CA PHE A 339 3.20 5.70 -0.76
C PHE A 339 4.26 6.52 -1.50
N GLY A 340 5.44 6.71 -0.93
CA GLY A 340 6.54 7.44 -1.57
C GLY A 340 7.02 6.77 -2.84
N TRP A 341 7.19 5.46 -2.80
CA TRP A 341 7.57 4.70 -3.99
C TRP A 341 6.46 4.69 -5.03
N GLY A 342 5.22 4.42 -4.62
CA GLY A 342 4.07 4.41 -5.54
C GLY A 342 3.88 5.74 -6.25
N LEU A 343 4.10 6.85 -5.57
CA LEU A 343 4.03 8.19 -6.16
C LEU A 343 5.19 8.44 -7.14
N ALA A 344 6.41 8.05 -6.78
CA ALA A 344 7.56 8.20 -7.66
C ALA A 344 7.42 7.38 -8.96
N ASP A 345 6.95 6.13 -8.87
CA ASP A 345 6.67 5.27 -10.03
C ASP A 345 5.57 5.87 -10.92
N PHE A 346 4.50 6.35 -10.30
CA PHE A 346 3.41 7.02 -11.01
C PHE A 346 3.87 8.26 -11.78
N LEU A 347 4.70 9.10 -11.16
CA LEU A 347 5.25 10.30 -11.79
C LEU A 347 6.25 9.95 -12.90
N ALA A 348 7.08 8.91 -12.70
CA ALA A 348 8.02 8.42 -13.70
C ALA A 348 7.29 7.97 -14.98
N ASP A 349 6.19 7.23 -14.84
CA ASP A 349 5.37 6.84 -15.99
C ASP A 349 4.73 8.05 -16.69
N GLY A 350 4.23 9.02 -15.93
CA GLY A 350 3.69 10.27 -16.47
C GLY A 350 4.75 11.08 -17.25
N MET A 351 6.00 11.07 -16.81
CA MET A 351 7.14 11.71 -17.47
C MET A 351 7.75 10.87 -18.60
N LYS A 352 7.27 9.62 -18.76
CA LYS A 352 7.80 8.65 -19.73
C LYS A 352 9.29 8.37 -19.53
N THR A 353 9.79 8.46 -18.30
CA THR A 353 11.16 8.09 -17.98
C THR A 353 11.21 6.61 -17.55
N THR A 354 12.26 5.93 -18.02
CA THR A 354 12.54 4.52 -17.63
C THR A 354 13.77 4.43 -16.75
N ASP A 355 14.46 5.55 -16.52
CA ASP A 355 15.63 5.62 -15.66
C ASP A 355 15.18 5.70 -14.19
N ILE A 356 15.54 4.68 -13.42
CA ILE A 356 15.25 4.61 -11.98
C ILE A 356 16.00 5.67 -11.15
N HIS A 357 17.09 6.20 -11.70
CA HIS A 357 17.90 7.25 -11.11
C HIS A 357 17.57 8.65 -11.64
N ASP A 358 16.53 8.79 -12.46
CA ASP A 358 16.04 10.11 -12.86
C ASP A 358 15.57 10.87 -11.61
N PRO A 359 16.22 12.00 -11.25
CA PRO A 359 15.87 12.70 -10.03
C PRO A 359 14.52 13.42 -10.09
N ARG A 360 13.95 13.64 -11.28
CA ARG A 360 12.74 14.45 -11.48
C ARG A 360 11.49 13.83 -10.82
N PRO A 361 11.15 12.53 -11.04
CA PRO A 361 10.01 11.91 -10.35
C PRO A 361 10.19 11.90 -8.84
N TRP A 362 11.41 11.64 -8.37
CA TRP A 362 11.74 11.60 -6.95
C TRP A 362 11.66 12.97 -6.30
N ALA A 363 12.20 14.00 -6.96
CA ALA A 363 12.10 15.37 -6.46
C ALA A 363 10.65 15.81 -6.31
N LEU A 364 9.80 15.53 -7.30
CA LEU A 364 8.37 15.86 -7.22
C LEU A 364 7.63 15.00 -6.18
N ALA A 365 7.96 13.72 -6.05
CA ALA A 365 7.29 12.85 -5.10
C ALA A 365 7.62 13.17 -3.63
N LEU A 366 8.84 13.58 -3.35
CA LEU A 366 9.41 13.59 -2.00
C LEU A 366 9.84 14.98 -1.51
N VAL A 367 9.75 15.99 -2.37
CA VAL A 367 9.99 17.42 -2.03
C VAL A 367 8.71 18.18 -2.42
N PRO A 368 7.66 18.12 -1.59
CA PRO A 368 6.41 18.82 -1.84
C PRO A 368 6.55 20.33 -1.70
#